data_079ecd98e7b027bb15afd734ce5c0e0f
#
_entry.id   079ecd98e7b027bb15afd734ce5c0e0f
#
_cell.length_a   1.000
_cell.length_b   1.000
_cell.length_c   1.000
_cell.angle_alpha   90.00
_cell.angle_beta   90.00
_cell.angle_gamma   90.00
#
_symmetry.space_group_name_H-M   'P 1'
#
loop_
_entity.id
_entity.type
_entity.pdbx_description
1 polymer ?
#
loop_
_entity_poly.entity_id
_entity_poly.type
_entity_poly.pdbx_seq_one_letter_code
_entity_poly.pdbx_strand_id
1 'polypeptide(L)'
;MSINDRLTAHLNRGTVGFPTALASTIGLIMASPVILTATMGFGIGGSAFALAMLIAVVMMLAQATTFAEAASILPTTGSVYDYINCGMGRFFAITGTLSAYLIVHVFAGTAETILSGVMALVNFEHLNTLAESAGGSWLLGVGFVIVFGVLNAFGVSAFGRAEIILTFGMWTTLMVFGVLGLIAAPAVQLDGWFGESLVGTDLITVLSLVGMAMFMFVGCEFVTPLAPDLRQSAKVMPRAMMLGLMGVATCMFIYGAAMKRQVENVVLDAASGVHLLDTPMAIPKFAEQVMGQIGPLWLGIGFLFAGAATINTLMAGVPRILYGMAVDGALPKVFTYLHPRFKTPLLCILVAMLIPCLHALYLGGNTDNIMHLVLAAVCAWSFAYLLVTISVVSLRIRRPDLPRAYRSPWFPLPQIVSSIGILLGMWFITPPGMNPADIYVPFGVMLGGTAAYALFWTLVVQKVNPFKPASVEDVLAKEFSHQPEQADDGYSDFAAKTV
;
A
#
# COMPACT_ATOMS: atom_id res chain seq x y z
N MET A 1 -28.26 18.29 18.09
CA MET A 1 -27.19 18.38 17.08
C MET A 1 -27.47 17.29 16.06
N SER A 2 -27.65 17.63 14.79
CA SER A 2 -27.91 16.64 13.75
C SER A 2 -26.66 15.75 13.54
N ILE A 3 -26.83 14.56 12.91
CA ILE A 3 -25.69 13.70 12.55
C ILE A 3 -24.70 14.47 11.68
N ASN A 4 -25.21 15.33 10.78
CA ASN A 4 -24.38 16.18 9.94
C ASN A 4 -23.54 17.21 10.74
N ASP A 5 -24.11 17.79 11.82
CA ASP A 5 -23.38 18.74 12.67
C ASP A 5 -22.27 18.04 13.46
N ARG A 6 -22.56 16.82 13.96
CA ARG A 6 -21.56 15.99 14.66
C ARG A 6 -20.45 15.53 13.71
N LEU A 7 -20.81 15.10 12.50
CA LEU A 7 -19.85 14.71 11.47
C LEU A 7 -18.93 15.89 11.07
N THR A 8 -19.51 17.07 10.86
CA THR A 8 -18.76 18.28 10.52
C THR A 8 -17.81 18.71 11.64
N ALA A 9 -18.29 18.68 12.90
CA ALA A 9 -17.45 18.97 14.05
C ALA A 9 -16.31 17.95 14.22
N HIS A 10 -16.59 16.67 14.01
CA HIS A 10 -15.61 15.59 14.07
C HIS A 10 -14.53 15.72 12.99
N LEU A 11 -14.90 15.98 11.75
CA LEU A 11 -13.98 16.16 10.61
C LEU A 11 -13.01 17.35 10.76
N ASN A 12 -13.30 18.28 11.66
CA ASN A 12 -12.44 19.45 11.90
C ASN A 12 -11.48 19.28 13.09
N ARG A 13 -11.59 18.20 13.88
CA ARG A 13 -10.78 17.97 15.09
C ARG A 13 -9.43 17.29 14.84
N GLY A 14 -9.13 16.84 13.63
CA GLY A 14 -7.90 16.12 13.33
C GLY A 14 -6.62 16.91 13.66
N THR A 15 -5.58 16.18 14.08
CA THR A 15 -4.28 16.73 14.48
C THR A 15 -3.29 16.84 13.32
N VAL A 16 -3.46 16.01 12.27
CA VAL A 16 -2.59 15.97 11.09
C VAL A 16 -3.31 16.48 9.83
N GLY A 17 -2.55 16.96 8.85
CA GLY A 17 -3.07 17.63 7.68
C GLY A 17 -2.77 16.94 6.34
N PHE A 18 -3.00 17.67 5.25
CA PHE A 18 -2.77 17.21 3.88
C PHE A 18 -1.36 16.66 3.63
N PRO A 19 -0.24 17.27 4.12
CA PRO A 19 1.09 16.70 3.89
C PRO A 19 1.26 15.28 4.44
N THR A 20 0.71 14.99 5.63
CA THR A 20 0.73 13.64 6.21
C THR A 20 -0.10 12.67 5.38
N ALA A 21 -1.30 13.08 4.95
CA ALA A 21 -2.15 12.23 4.12
C ALA A 21 -1.50 11.90 2.76
N LEU A 22 -0.88 12.90 2.13
CA LEU A 22 -0.14 12.73 0.88
C LEU A 22 1.08 11.83 1.07
N ALA A 23 1.86 12.06 2.14
CA ALA A 23 3.00 11.24 2.48
C ALA A 23 2.61 9.79 2.75
N SER A 24 1.54 9.54 3.53
CA SER A 24 1.04 8.18 3.78
C SER A 24 0.61 7.46 2.49
N THR A 25 -0.01 8.18 1.54
CA THR A 25 -0.39 7.60 0.25
C THR A 25 0.85 7.23 -0.58
N ILE A 26 1.80 8.16 -0.73
CA ILE A 26 3.01 7.93 -1.51
C ILE A 26 3.93 6.90 -0.83
N GLY A 27 4.13 7.04 0.48
CA GLY A 27 5.08 6.24 1.26
C GLY A 27 4.71 4.76 1.29
N LEU A 28 3.41 4.43 1.34
CA LEU A 28 3.00 3.04 1.22
C LEU A 28 3.20 2.49 -0.20
N ILE A 29 2.75 3.24 -1.22
CA ILE A 29 2.76 2.75 -2.60
C ILE A 29 4.21 2.61 -3.11
N MET A 30 5.12 3.52 -2.77
CA MET A 30 6.53 3.45 -3.21
C MET A 30 7.38 2.50 -2.35
N ALA A 31 6.86 1.32 -2.09
CA ALA A 31 7.53 0.24 -1.37
C ALA A 31 8.77 -0.29 -2.11
N SER A 32 9.70 -0.88 -1.38
CA SER A 32 10.90 -1.49 -1.98
C SER A 32 10.57 -2.53 -3.06
N PRO A 33 9.58 -3.44 -2.89
CA PRO A 33 9.13 -4.32 -3.97
C PRO A 33 8.57 -3.58 -5.18
N VAL A 34 7.95 -2.41 -5.00
CA VAL A 34 7.41 -1.60 -6.12
C VAL A 34 8.53 -1.05 -6.98
N ILE A 35 9.60 -0.57 -6.37
CA ILE A 35 10.76 -0.04 -7.09
C ILE A 35 11.45 -1.18 -7.86
N LEU A 36 11.59 -2.36 -7.25
CA LEU A 36 12.11 -3.54 -7.93
C LEU A 36 11.19 -3.98 -9.07
N THR A 37 9.86 -3.97 -8.88
CA THR A 37 8.87 -4.30 -9.92
C THR A 37 8.95 -3.34 -11.11
N ALA A 38 9.21 -2.04 -10.88
CA ALA A 38 9.45 -1.10 -11.97
C ALA A 38 10.67 -1.51 -12.81
N THR A 39 11.77 -1.89 -12.17
CA THR A 39 13.00 -2.35 -12.84
C THR A 39 12.75 -3.61 -13.65
N MET A 40 12.18 -4.63 -13.01
CA MET A 40 11.86 -5.91 -13.64
C MET A 40 10.88 -5.76 -14.80
N GLY A 41 9.82 -5.01 -14.61
CA GLY A 41 8.79 -4.81 -15.62
C GLY A 41 9.32 -4.15 -16.89
N PHE A 42 10.14 -3.09 -16.76
CA PHE A 42 10.83 -2.49 -17.90
C PHE A 42 11.91 -3.43 -18.49
N GLY A 43 12.54 -4.25 -17.67
CA GLY A 43 13.48 -5.29 -18.10
C GLY A 43 12.83 -6.33 -18.99
N ILE A 44 11.68 -6.88 -18.56
CA ILE A 44 10.94 -7.96 -19.24
C ILE A 44 10.16 -7.42 -20.43
N GLY A 45 9.40 -6.32 -20.25
CA GLY A 45 8.38 -5.90 -21.21
C GLY A 45 8.65 -4.60 -21.94
N GLY A 46 9.69 -3.83 -21.60
CA GLY A 46 10.00 -2.58 -22.30
C GLY A 46 8.79 -1.67 -22.52
N SER A 47 8.46 -1.40 -23.79
CA SER A 47 7.30 -0.59 -24.20
C SER A 47 5.95 -1.22 -23.80
N ALA A 48 5.84 -2.55 -23.79
CA ALA A 48 4.63 -3.25 -23.37
C ALA A 48 4.37 -3.01 -21.87
N PHE A 49 5.42 -3.00 -21.04
CA PHE A 49 5.27 -2.68 -19.62
C PHE A 49 4.90 -1.21 -19.39
N ALA A 50 5.45 -0.28 -20.16
CA ALA A 50 5.04 1.12 -20.11
C ALA A 50 3.54 1.28 -20.38
N LEU A 51 3.00 0.55 -21.38
CA LEU A 51 1.57 0.53 -21.67
C LEU A 51 0.75 -0.12 -20.52
N ALA A 52 1.24 -1.25 -20.00
CA ALA A 52 0.61 -1.91 -18.84
C ALA A 52 0.54 -0.99 -17.62
N MET A 53 1.59 -0.20 -17.36
CA MET A 53 1.58 0.82 -16.30
C MET A 53 0.53 1.90 -16.54
N LEU A 54 0.38 2.41 -17.75
CA LEU A 54 -0.66 3.40 -18.07
C LEU A 54 -2.07 2.84 -17.83
N ILE A 55 -2.31 1.59 -18.25
CA ILE A 55 -3.58 0.89 -17.99
C ILE A 55 -3.80 0.78 -16.47
N ALA A 56 -2.81 0.32 -15.72
CA ALA A 56 -2.88 0.16 -14.27
C ALA A 56 -3.14 1.49 -13.56
N VAL A 57 -2.49 2.60 -13.96
CA VAL A 57 -2.73 3.93 -13.40
C VAL A 57 -4.18 4.37 -13.62
N VAL A 58 -4.72 4.21 -14.83
CA VAL A 58 -6.13 4.58 -15.13
C VAL A 58 -7.09 3.77 -14.26
N MET A 59 -6.86 2.47 -14.14
CA MET A 59 -7.66 1.57 -13.30
C MET A 59 -7.60 1.99 -11.83
N MET A 60 -6.40 2.26 -11.31
CA MET A 60 -6.22 2.61 -9.90
C MET A 60 -6.70 4.03 -9.59
N LEU A 61 -6.61 4.97 -10.51
CA LEU A 61 -7.26 6.29 -10.37
C LEU A 61 -8.79 6.14 -10.31
N ALA A 62 -9.38 5.31 -11.17
CA ALA A 62 -10.80 4.99 -11.12
C ALA A 62 -11.19 4.35 -9.77
N GLN A 63 -10.39 3.41 -9.28
CA GLN A 63 -10.58 2.78 -7.95
C GLN A 63 -10.45 3.80 -6.82
N ALA A 64 -9.45 4.69 -6.88
CA ALA A 64 -9.25 5.73 -5.88
C ALA A 64 -10.45 6.69 -5.76
N THR A 65 -11.19 6.98 -6.88
CA THR A 65 -12.44 7.74 -6.79
C THR A 65 -13.51 7.02 -5.98
N THR A 66 -13.54 5.70 -6.04
CA THR A 66 -14.47 4.86 -5.28
C THR A 66 -14.14 4.87 -3.79
N PHE A 67 -12.88 4.71 -3.42
CA PHE A 67 -12.43 4.84 -2.04
C PHE A 67 -12.66 6.25 -1.47
N ALA A 68 -12.40 7.28 -2.28
CA ALA A 68 -12.63 8.66 -1.91
C ALA A 68 -14.11 8.95 -1.58
N GLU A 69 -15.03 8.37 -2.36
CA GLU A 69 -16.46 8.48 -2.07
C GLU A 69 -16.83 7.70 -0.80
N ALA A 70 -16.38 6.45 -0.63
CA ALA A 70 -16.62 5.65 0.57
C ALA A 70 -16.12 6.37 1.83
N ALA A 71 -14.89 6.88 1.80
CA ALA A 71 -14.28 7.62 2.89
C ALA A 71 -14.99 8.95 3.20
N SER A 72 -15.65 9.57 2.22
CA SER A 72 -16.45 10.77 2.43
C SER A 72 -17.78 10.51 3.14
N ILE A 73 -18.31 9.29 3.02
CA ILE A 73 -19.55 8.84 3.68
C ILE A 73 -19.24 8.33 5.09
N LEU A 74 -18.18 7.55 5.23
CA LEU A 74 -17.78 6.83 6.44
C LEU A 74 -16.32 7.15 6.79
N PRO A 75 -16.03 8.34 7.33
CA PRO A 75 -14.66 8.71 7.75
C PRO A 75 -14.33 8.10 9.13
N THR A 76 -14.27 6.77 9.19
CA THR A 76 -14.15 5.96 10.40
C THR A 76 -12.78 5.27 10.49
N THR A 77 -12.38 4.88 11.70
CA THR A 77 -11.17 4.07 11.93
C THR A 77 -11.28 2.69 11.29
N GLY A 78 -12.50 2.12 11.25
CA GLY A 78 -12.77 0.84 10.60
C GLY A 78 -12.64 0.88 9.07
N SER A 79 -12.74 2.08 8.45
CA SER A 79 -12.41 2.30 7.04
C SER A 79 -13.03 1.26 6.09
N VAL A 80 -12.22 0.48 5.38
CA VAL A 80 -12.66 -0.55 4.41
C VAL A 80 -13.65 -1.54 5.02
N TYR A 81 -13.45 -1.93 6.28
CA TYR A 81 -14.39 -2.79 6.99
C TYR A 81 -15.79 -2.17 7.04
N ASP A 82 -15.90 -0.89 7.43
CA ASP A 82 -17.16 -0.20 7.54
C ASP A 82 -17.82 0.03 6.18
N TYR A 83 -17.02 0.33 5.14
CA TYR A 83 -17.53 0.49 3.78
C TYR A 83 -18.23 -0.78 3.28
N ILE A 84 -17.57 -1.94 3.46
CA ILE A 84 -18.11 -3.23 3.03
C ILE A 84 -19.26 -3.66 3.94
N ASN A 85 -19.17 -3.44 5.25
CA ASN A 85 -20.23 -3.80 6.20
C ASN A 85 -21.54 -3.07 5.92
N CYS A 86 -21.49 -1.76 5.66
CA CYS A 86 -22.68 -0.98 5.26
C CYS A 86 -23.17 -1.32 3.86
N GLY A 87 -22.30 -1.75 2.95
CA GLY A 87 -22.63 -2.12 1.60
C GLY A 87 -23.20 -3.53 1.42
N MET A 88 -22.60 -4.53 2.07
CA MET A 88 -22.83 -5.95 1.78
C MET A 88 -23.03 -6.83 3.02
N GLY A 89 -22.71 -6.33 4.23
CA GLY A 89 -22.81 -7.07 5.49
C GLY A 89 -21.49 -7.64 6.01
N ARG A 90 -21.56 -8.19 7.22
CA ARG A 90 -20.36 -8.55 8.03
C ARG A 90 -19.48 -9.63 7.44
N PHE A 91 -20.07 -10.64 6.80
CA PHE A 91 -19.27 -11.69 6.17
C PHE A 91 -18.28 -11.13 5.16
N PHE A 92 -18.79 -10.33 4.22
CA PHE A 92 -17.97 -9.71 3.19
C PHE A 92 -17.02 -8.67 3.79
N ALA A 93 -17.45 -7.93 4.82
CA ALA A 93 -16.61 -6.96 5.51
C ALA A 93 -15.41 -7.60 6.20
N ILE A 94 -15.62 -8.67 6.97
CA ILE A 94 -14.53 -9.39 7.65
C ILE A 94 -13.59 -10.02 6.62
N THR A 95 -14.14 -10.77 5.65
CA THR A 95 -13.32 -11.46 4.65
C THR A 95 -12.53 -10.48 3.79
N GLY A 96 -13.16 -9.42 3.29
CA GLY A 96 -12.51 -8.41 2.44
C GLY A 96 -11.46 -7.60 3.19
N THR A 97 -11.73 -7.19 4.42
CA THR A 97 -10.78 -6.41 5.21
C THR A 97 -9.58 -7.24 5.65
N LEU A 98 -9.80 -8.47 6.11
CA LEU A 98 -8.70 -9.38 6.42
C LEU A 98 -7.89 -9.71 5.16
N SER A 99 -8.53 -9.79 3.98
CA SER A 99 -7.79 -9.94 2.71
C SER A 99 -6.89 -8.73 2.45
N ALA A 100 -7.41 -7.51 2.47
CA ALA A 100 -6.67 -6.30 2.12
C ALA A 100 -5.57 -5.92 3.12
N TYR A 101 -5.72 -6.28 4.40
CA TYR A 101 -4.81 -5.81 5.44
C TYR A 101 -4.03 -6.93 6.12
N LEU A 102 -4.65 -8.09 6.39
CA LEU A 102 -3.94 -9.20 7.04
C LEU A 102 -3.21 -10.08 6.01
N ILE A 103 -3.92 -10.56 4.97
CA ILE A 103 -3.29 -11.41 3.94
C ILE A 103 -2.24 -10.62 3.16
N VAL A 104 -2.56 -9.39 2.77
CA VAL A 104 -1.59 -8.48 2.15
C VAL A 104 -0.38 -8.27 3.04
N HIS A 105 -0.57 -8.12 4.35
CA HIS A 105 0.54 -7.91 5.28
C HIS A 105 1.42 -9.15 5.44
N VAL A 106 0.84 -10.35 5.35
CA VAL A 106 1.61 -11.60 5.26
C VAL A 106 2.45 -11.64 3.99
N PHE A 107 1.92 -11.22 2.85
CA PHE A 107 2.61 -11.30 1.56
C PHE A 107 3.47 -10.04 1.29
N ALA A 108 2.84 -8.90 1.00
CA ALA A 108 3.56 -7.67 0.66
C ALA A 108 4.33 -7.08 1.85
N GLY A 109 3.79 -7.17 3.08
CA GLY A 109 4.50 -6.75 4.28
C GLY A 109 5.78 -7.54 4.53
N THR A 110 5.75 -8.85 4.27
CA THR A 110 6.96 -9.69 4.33
C THR A 110 7.94 -9.36 3.22
N ALA A 111 7.45 -9.21 1.98
CA ALA A 111 8.29 -8.81 0.85
C ALA A 111 8.98 -7.47 1.13
N GLU A 112 8.26 -6.48 1.68
CA GLU A 112 8.84 -5.21 2.11
C GLU A 112 9.87 -5.38 3.21
N THR A 113 9.57 -6.18 4.24
CA THR A 113 10.51 -6.44 5.35
C THR A 113 11.82 -7.05 4.85
N ILE A 114 11.77 -7.96 3.87
CA ILE A 114 12.97 -8.55 3.29
C ILE A 114 13.69 -7.54 2.39
N LEU A 115 12.99 -6.96 1.41
CA LEU A 115 13.60 -6.13 0.38
C LEU A 115 14.08 -4.78 0.89
N SER A 116 13.44 -4.19 1.90
CA SER A 116 13.87 -2.89 2.44
C SER A 116 15.32 -2.92 2.96
N GLY A 117 15.71 -4.03 3.58
CA GLY A 117 17.10 -4.24 3.99
C GLY A 117 18.02 -4.55 2.82
N VAL A 118 17.63 -5.50 1.96
CA VAL A 118 18.44 -5.94 0.83
C VAL A 118 18.72 -4.79 -0.15
N MET A 119 17.68 -4.07 -0.59
CA MET A 119 17.82 -2.98 -1.56
C MET A 119 18.59 -1.78 -1.01
N ALA A 120 18.49 -1.53 0.29
CA ALA A 120 19.29 -0.48 0.91
C ALA A 120 20.78 -0.89 0.99
N LEU A 121 21.07 -2.05 1.56
CA LEU A 121 22.43 -2.46 1.87
C LEU A 121 23.25 -2.89 0.67
N VAL A 122 22.62 -3.37 -0.43
CA VAL A 122 23.34 -3.72 -1.67
C VAL A 122 24.15 -2.55 -2.25
N ASN A 123 23.80 -1.32 -1.90
CA ASN A 123 24.53 -0.11 -2.29
C ASN A 123 25.74 0.21 -1.38
N PHE A 124 25.93 -0.53 -0.29
CA PHE A 124 27.00 -0.29 0.71
C PHE A 124 27.78 -1.57 0.95
N GLU A 125 28.79 -1.85 0.13
CA GLU A 125 29.53 -3.11 0.12
C GLU A 125 29.98 -3.58 1.51
N HIS A 126 30.61 -2.71 2.30
CA HIS A 126 31.08 -3.07 3.65
C HIS A 126 29.94 -3.40 4.62
N LEU A 127 28.83 -2.63 4.56
CA LEU A 127 27.66 -2.86 5.42
C LEU A 127 26.90 -4.11 4.98
N ASN A 128 26.81 -4.35 3.69
CA ASN A 128 26.21 -5.55 3.14
C ASN A 128 26.99 -6.81 3.58
N THR A 129 28.30 -6.81 3.44
CA THR A 129 29.17 -7.92 3.87
C THR A 129 29.02 -8.17 5.38
N LEU A 130 28.95 -7.12 6.19
CA LEU A 130 28.74 -7.23 7.62
C LEU A 130 27.35 -7.82 7.93
N ALA A 131 26.31 -7.36 7.26
CA ALA A 131 24.95 -7.86 7.44
C ALA A 131 24.83 -9.33 7.03
N GLU A 132 25.43 -9.75 5.92
CA GLU A 132 25.45 -11.15 5.48
C GLU A 132 26.17 -12.06 6.51
N SER A 133 27.25 -11.59 7.12
CA SER A 133 27.93 -12.31 8.20
C SER A 133 27.09 -12.41 9.48
N ALA A 134 26.13 -11.49 9.68
CA ALA A 134 25.26 -11.46 10.85
C ALA A 134 23.91 -12.20 10.64
N GLY A 135 23.67 -12.76 9.46
CA GLY A 135 22.45 -13.54 9.14
C GLY A 135 21.64 -12.99 7.96
N GLY A 136 22.12 -11.95 7.27
CA GLY A 136 21.55 -11.42 6.04
C GLY A 136 21.08 -9.98 6.10
N SER A 137 21.14 -9.32 4.95
CA SER A 137 20.77 -7.90 4.78
C SER A 137 19.30 -7.62 5.12
N TRP A 138 18.41 -8.61 5.02
CA TRP A 138 16.99 -8.54 5.35
C TRP A 138 16.71 -8.21 6.84
N LEU A 139 17.69 -8.47 7.74
CA LEU A 139 17.54 -8.15 9.16
C LEU A 139 17.40 -6.65 9.42
N LEU A 140 17.89 -5.79 8.52
CA LEU A 140 17.66 -4.34 8.60
C LEU A 140 16.15 -4.02 8.46
N GLY A 141 15.45 -4.71 7.58
CA GLY A 141 14.00 -4.56 7.44
C GLY A 141 13.23 -5.00 8.69
N VAL A 142 13.65 -6.09 9.34
CA VAL A 142 13.12 -6.46 10.67
C VAL A 142 13.38 -5.34 11.68
N GLY A 143 14.56 -4.74 11.66
CA GLY A 143 14.89 -3.56 12.46
C GLY A 143 13.93 -2.39 12.20
N PHE A 144 13.58 -2.12 10.95
CA PHE A 144 12.58 -1.09 10.61
C PHE A 144 11.19 -1.42 11.17
N VAL A 145 10.73 -2.68 11.08
CA VAL A 145 9.45 -3.09 11.67
C VAL A 145 9.43 -2.83 13.17
N ILE A 146 10.50 -3.14 13.88
CA ILE A 146 10.60 -2.90 15.33
C ILE A 146 10.61 -1.40 15.63
N VAL A 147 11.45 -0.62 14.97
CA VAL A 147 11.59 0.82 15.21
C VAL A 147 10.28 1.56 14.91
N PHE A 148 9.66 1.31 13.76
CA PHE A 148 8.43 2.00 13.37
C PHE A 148 7.19 1.45 14.06
N GLY A 149 7.18 0.18 14.47
CA GLY A 149 6.16 -0.34 15.38
C GLY A 149 6.18 0.38 16.72
N VAL A 150 7.36 0.54 17.33
CA VAL A 150 7.53 1.33 18.55
C VAL A 150 7.18 2.80 18.34
N LEU A 151 7.62 3.42 17.24
CA LEU A 151 7.28 4.82 16.91
C LEU A 151 5.77 5.04 16.84
N ASN A 152 5.04 4.14 16.19
CA ASN A 152 3.58 4.22 16.07
C ASN A 152 2.87 4.03 17.41
N ALA A 153 3.48 3.36 18.38
CA ALA A 153 2.95 3.27 19.74
C ALA A 153 2.89 4.64 20.46
N PHE A 154 3.69 5.63 20.05
CA PHE A 154 3.65 7.00 20.57
C PHE A 154 2.60 7.91 19.92
N GLY A 155 1.84 7.41 18.95
CA GLY A 155 0.68 8.09 18.37
C GLY A 155 0.92 8.73 17.01
N VAL A 156 -0.18 9.27 16.44
CA VAL A 156 -0.26 9.74 15.04
C VAL A 156 0.65 10.93 14.72
N SER A 157 0.95 11.78 15.70
CA SER A 157 1.83 12.95 15.46
C SER A 157 3.29 12.55 15.27
N ALA A 158 3.76 11.49 15.96
CA ALA A 158 5.10 10.93 15.78
C ALA A 158 5.19 10.25 14.41
N PHE A 159 4.21 9.41 14.09
CA PHE A 159 4.05 8.80 12.76
C PHE A 159 4.11 9.84 11.64
N GLY A 160 3.24 10.87 11.69
CA GLY A 160 3.09 11.81 10.58
C GLY A 160 4.33 12.65 10.30
N ARG A 161 5.10 13.03 11.33
CA ARG A 161 6.37 13.78 11.16
C ARG A 161 7.44 12.91 10.49
N ALA A 162 7.60 11.66 10.94
CA ALA A 162 8.52 10.72 10.33
C ALA A 162 8.12 10.44 8.87
N GLU A 163 6.84 10.19 8.62
CA GLU A 163 6.30 9.86 7.31
C GLU A 163 6.57 10.93 6.26
N ILE A 164 6.37 12.21 6.60
CA ILE A 164 6.64 13.33 5.69
C ILE A 164 8.12 13.35 5.28
N ILE A 165 9.04 13.24 6.24
CA ILE A 165 10.48 13.30 5.98
C ILE A 165 10.92 12.12 5.11
N LEU A 166 10.51 10.90 5.49
CA LEU A 166 10.91 9.67 4.82
C LEU A 166 10.37 9.62 3.39
N THR A 167 9.08 9.88 3.23
CA THR A 167 8.41 9.79 1.92
C THR A 167 8.91 10.84 0.94
N PHE A 168 8.99 12.11 1.35
CA PHE A 168 9.49 13.14 0.43
C PHE A 168 11.00 13.03 0.18
N GLY A 169 11.77 12.56 1.15
CA GLY A 169 13.18 12.21 0.95
C GLY A 169 13.35 11.11 -0.09
N MET A 170 12.64 10.00 0.05
CA MET A 170 12.60 8.90 -0.92
C MET A 170 12.17 9.38 -2.31
N TRP A 171 10.99 10.04 -2.40
CA TRP A 171 10.43 10.49 -3.68
C TRP A 171 11.39 11.42 -4.43
N THR A 172 11.98 12.39 -3.71
CA THR A 172 12.96 13.32 -4.29
C THR A 172 14.20 12.58 -4.77
N THR A 173 14.74 11.66 -3.96
CA THR A 173 15.92 10.89 -4.31
C THR A 173 15.74 10.08 -5.59
N LEU A 174 14.62 9.33 -5.70
CA LEU A 174 14.31 8.51 -6.86
C LEU A 174 13.98 9.35 -8.09
N MET A 175 13.25 10.46 -7.92
CA MET A 175 12.89 11.37 -9.00
C MET A 175 14.14 12.03 -9.59
N VAL A 176 15.02 12.59 -8.75
CA VAL A 176 16.27 13.21 -9.21
C VAL A 176 17.12 12.17 -9.94
N PHE A 177 17.26 10.98 -9.38
CA PHE A 177 18.07 9.92 -9.96
C PHE A 177 17.52 9.44 -11.31
N GLY A 178 16.20 9.24 -11.38
CA GLY A 178 15.52 8.85 -12.63
C GLY A 178 15.64 9.92 -13.72
N VAL A 179 15.45 11.22 -13.37
CA VAL A 179 15.61 12.32 -14.32
C VAL A 179 17.06 12.38 -14.85
N LEU A 180 18.05 12.30 -13.96
CA LEU A 180 19.46 12.27 -14.39
C LEU A 180 19.75 11.09 -15.32
N GLY A 181 19.23 9.91 -15.02
CA GLY A 181 19.39 8.73 -15.87
C GLY A 181 18.69 8.85 -17.24
N LEU A 182 17.59 9.61 -17.34
CA LEU A 182 16.91 9.86 -18.62
C LEU A 182 17.61 10.92 -19.49
N ILE A 183 18.19 11.96 -18.89
CA ILE A 183 18.87 13.03 -19.63
C ILE A 183 20.32 12.68 -19.98
N ALA A 184 20.94 11.77 -19.21
CA ALA A 184 22.27 11.24 -19.54
C ALA A 184 22.27 10.50 -20.88
N ALA A 185 23.42 10.45 -21.53
CA ALA A 185 23.59 9.62 -22.73
C ALA A 185 23.23 8.15 -22.38
N PRO A 186 22.45 7.46 -23.23
CA PRO A 186 22.09 6.08 -22.97
C PRO A 186 23.35 5.20 -22.95
N ALA A 187 23.52 4.42 -21.89
CA ALA A 187 24.62 3.45 -21.79
C ALA A 187 24.30 2.15 -22.53
N VAL A 188 23.01 1.90 -22.78
CA VAL A 188 22.51 0.72 -23.52
C VAL A 188 21.85 1.17 -24.81
N GLN A 189 22.21 0.53 -25.93
CA GLN A 189 21.49 0.75 -27.18
C GLN A 189 20.13 0.07 -27.12
N LEU A 190 19.08 0.86 -27.30
CA LEU A 190 17.71 0.38 -27.30
C LEU A 190 17.04 0.69 -28.63
N ASP A 191 16.26 -0.25 -29.16
CA ASP A 191 15.39 -0.02 -30.31
C ASP A 191 14.18 0.83 -29.88
N GLY A 192 14.32 2.15 -29.90
CA GLY A 192 13.35 3.10 -29.39
C GLY A 192 13.57 3.46 -27.91
N TRP A 193 12.60 4.17 -27.32
CA TRP A 193 12.73 4.73 -25.95
C TRP A 193 12.83 3.66 -24.85
N PHE A 194 12.17 2.51 -25.05
CA PHE A 194 12.04 1.46 -24.04
C PHE A 194 12.55 0.09 -24.52
N GLY A 195 13.24 0.03 -25.65
CA GLY A 195 13.90 -1.18 -26.15
C GLY A 195 13.10 -1.99 -27.16
N GLU A 196 11.79 -1.94 -27.17
CA GLU A 196 10.93 -2.65 -28.13
C GLU A 196 9.84 -1.74 -28.68
N SER A 197 9.50 -1.94 -29.95
CA SER A 197 8.37 -1.26 -30.57
C SER A 197 7.06 -1.85 -30.06
N LEU A 198 6.07 -0.99 -29.80
CA LEU A 198 4.68 -1.44 -29.56
C LEU A 198 4.05 -2.09 -30.80
N VAL A 199 4.65 -1.86 -31.98
CA VAL A 199 4.18 -2.43 -33.25
C VAL A 199 4.53 -3.92 -33.27
N GLY A 200 3.49 -4.77 -33.20
CA GLY A 200 3.63 -6.23 -33.14
C GLY A 200 3.60 -6.84 -31.73
N THR A 201 3.49 -6.02 -30.68
CA THR A 201 3.30 -6.54 -29.32
C THR A 201 1.92 -7.17 -29.19
N ASP A 202 1.86 -8.43 -28.78
CA ASP A 202 0.60 -9.13 -28.51
C ASP A 202 -0.12 -8.56 -27.27
N LEU A 203 -1.43 -8.39 -27.40
CA LEU A 203 -2.28 -7.91 -26.31
C LEU A 203 -2.18 -8.80 -25.06
N ILE A 204 -2.02 -10.11 -25.21
CA ILE A 204 -1.89 -11.06 -24.11
C ILE A 204 -0.61 -10.76 -23.31
N THR A 205 0.48 -10.44 -23.98
CA THR A 205 1.74 -10.01 -23.34
C THR A 205 1.53 -8.75 -22.52
N VAL A 206 0.85 -7.73 -23.05
CA VAL A 206 0.54 -6.52 -22.26
C VAL A 206 -0.31 -6.85 -21.06
N LEU A 207 -1.37 -7.66 -21.23
CA LEU A 207 -2.28 -8.04 -20.14
C LEU A 207 -1.56 -8.84 -19.04
N SER A 208 -0.62 -9.73 -19.38
CA SER A 208 0.17 -10.49 -18.41
C SER A 208 1.09 -9.61 -17.55
N LEU A 209 1.44 -8.43 -18.04
CA LEU A 209 2.24 -7.45 -17.30
C LEU A 209 1.37 -6.48 -16.47
N VAL A 210 0.05 -6.41 -16.74
CA VAL A 210 -0.85 -5.51 -15.98
C VAL A 210 -0.89 -5.87 -14.50
N GLY A 211 -0.81 -7.15 -14.13
CA GLY A 211 -0.77 -7.58 -12.73
C GLY A 211 0.43 -7.01 -11.96
N MET A 212 1.62 -7.07 -12.55
CA MET A 212 2.83 -6.43 -12.01
C MET A 212 2.67 -4.91 -11.92
N ALA A 213 2.16 -4.29 -12.99
CA ALA A 213 1.92 -2.86 -13.03
C ALA A 213 0.86 -2.40 -12.01
N MET A 214 -0.19 -3.20 -11.78
CA MET A 214 -1.19 -2.92 -10.73
C MET A 214 -0.56 -2.86 -9.35
N PHE A 215 0.34 -3.79 -9.01
CA PHE A 215 1.04 -3.78 -7.73
C PHE A 215 1.71 -2.42 -7.43
N MET A 216 2.22 -1.77 -8.47
CA MET A 216 2.91 -0.49 -8.32
C MET A 216 1.99 0.67 -7.91
N PHE A 217 0.67 0.49 -7.92
CA PHE A 217 -0.31 1.56 -7.69
C PHE A 217 -1.39 1.21 -6.69
N VAL A 218 -1.37 0.02 -6.07
CA VAL A 218 -2.27 -0.35 -4.97
C VAL A 218 -1.81 0.30 -3.66
N GLY A 219 -2.74 0.55 -2.75
CA GLY A 219 -2.43 1.01 -1.39
C GLY A 219 -2.79 2.47 -1.10
N CYS A 220 -3.37 3.23 -2.06
CA CYS A 220 -3.78 4.62 -1.82
C CYS A 220 -4.82 4.75 -0.69
N GLU A 221 -5.57 3.69 -0.40
CA GLU A 221 -6.58 3.61 0.65
C GLU A 221 -6.01 3.55 2.06
N PHE A 222 -4.72 3.29 2.25
CA PHE A 222 -4.10 3.25 3.58
C PHE A 222 -4.11 4.60 4.32
N VAL A 223 -4.46 5.68 3.63
CA VAL A 223 -4.77 6.95 4.27
C VAL A 223 -6.15 6.94 4.96
N THR A 224 -7.07 6.04 4.58
CA THR A 224 -8.44 6.06 5.08
C THR A 224 -8.61 5.68 6.56
N PRO A 225 -7.82 4.76 7.16
CA PRO A 225 -7.85 4.51 8.60
C PRO A 225 -7.38 5.70 9.45
N LEU A 226 -6.73 6.68 8.82
CA LEU A 226 -6.31 7.93 9.46
C LEU A 226 -7.39 9.01 9.41
N ALA A 227 -8.57 8.73 8.83
CA ALA A 227 -9.64 9.70 8.65
C ALA A 227 -10.01 10.47 9.93
N PRO A 228 -10.12 9.84 11.11
CA PRO A 228 -10.41 10.55 12.36
C PRO A 228 -9.30 11.51 12.81
N ASP A 229 -8.05 11.20 12.43
CA ASP A 229 -6.87 11.99 12.80
C ASP A 229 -6.61 13.15 11.81
N LEU A 230 -7.25 13.14 10.64
CA LEU A 230 -7.04 14.12 9.56
C LEU A 230 -7.97 15.32 9.67
N ARG A 231 -7.42 16.53 9.62
CA ARG A 231 -8.22 17.77 9.47
C ARG A 231 -8.91 17.77 8.12
N GLN A 232 -10.23 18.01 8.12
CA GLN A 232 -11.05 18.04 6.91
C GLN A 232 -10.88 16.77 6.04
N SER A 233 -10.85 15.60 6.68
CA SER A 233 -10.57 14.31 6.03
C SER A 233 -11.38 14.09 4.75
N ALA A 234 -12.67 14.45 4.73
CA ALA A 234 -13.53 14.31 3.56
C ALA A 234 -13.06 15.09 2.31
N LYS A 235 -12.23 16.15 2.47
CA LYS A 235 -11.64 16.90 1.36
C LYS A 235 -10.17 16.53 1.13
N VAL A 236 -9.46 16.23 2.21
CA VAL A 236 -8.02 15.93 2.19
C VAL A 236 -7.74 14.57 1.58
N MET A 237 -8.47 13.52 2.00
CA MET A 237 -8.24 12.16 1.52
C MET A 237 -8.39 12.00 0.00
N PRO A 238 -9.48 12.46 -0.65
CA PRO A 238 -9.59 12.35 -2.10
C PRO A 238 -8.42 12.99 -2.86
N ARG A 239 -7.99 14.18 -2.40
CA ARG A 239 -6.86 14.90 -3.02
C ARG A 239 -5.54 14.18 -2.80
N ALA A 240 -5.30 13.65 -1.59
CA ALA A 240 -4.08 12.93 -1.26
C ALA A 240 -3.96 11.64 -2.08
N MET A 241 -5.05 10.87 -2.22
CA MET A 241 -5.09 9.65 -3.02
C MET A 241 -4.78 9.93 -4.49
N MET A 242 -5.45 10.91 -5.11
CA MET A 242 -5.27 11.24 -6.53
C MET A 242 -3.87 11.79 -6.81
N LEU A 243 -3.43 12.80 -6.05
CA LEU A 243 -2.12 13.42 -6.25
C LEU A 243 -0.98 12.48 -5.86
N GLY A 244 -1.16 11.68 -4.81
CA GLY A 244 -0.19 10.66 -4.40
C GLY A 244 0.01 9.62 -5.49
N LEU A 245 -1.09 9.06 -6.02
CA LEU A 245 -1.03 8.06 -7.08
C LEU A 245 -0.37 8.60 -8.36
N MET A 246 -0.70 9.84 -8.77
CA MET A 246 -0.05 10.49 -9.90
C MET A 246 1.43 10.76 -9.66
N GLY A 247 1.80 11.18 -8.44
CA GLY A 247 3.19 11.40 -8.05
C GLY A 247 4.02 10.12 -8.08
N VAL A 248 3.43 9.01 -7.60
CA VAL A 248 4.05 7.68 -7.67
C VAL A 248 4.21 7.23 -9.12
N ALA A 249 3.13 7.33 -9.93
CA ALA A 249 3.16 6.92 -11.33
C ALA A 249 4.27 7.65 -12.10
N THR A 250 4.37 8.97 -11.92
CA THR A 250 5.40 9.79 -12.56
C THR A 250 6.80 9.34 -12.14
N CYS A 251 7.02 9.14 -10.83
CA CYS A 251 8.31 8.73 -10.30
C CYS A 251 8.74 7.34 -10.80
N MET A 252 7.84 6.36 -10.71
CA MET A 252 8.14 4.99 -11.11
C MET A 252 8.36 4.84 -12.61
N PHE A 253 7.60 5.58 -13.42
CA PHE A 253 7.80 5.62 -14.87
C PHE A 253 9.19 6.19 -15.24
N ILE A 254 9.56 7.32 -14.63
CA ILE A 254 10.86 7.97 -14.87
C ILE A 254 12.00 7.08 -14.37
N TYR A 255 11.91 6.54 -13.17
CA TYR A 255 12.94 5.70 -12.57
C TYR A 255 13.14 4.40 -13.35
N GLY A 256 12.07 3.66 -13.64
CA GLY A 256 12.16 2.38 -14.35
C GLY A 256 12.66 2.52 -15.79
N ALA A 257 12.18 3.54 -16.51
CA ALA A 257 12.67 3.86 -17.87
C ALA A 257 14.15 4.26 -17.87
N ALA A 258 14.59 5.06 -16.87
CA ALA A 258 16.00 5.42 -16.71
C ALA A 258 16.87 4.20 -16.44
N MET A 259 16.43 3.30 -15.53
CA MET A 259 17.14 2.06 -15.23
C MET A 259 17.37 1.24 -16.49
N LYS A 260 16.34 1.00 -17.31
CA LYS A 260 16.45 0.25 -18.56
C LYS A 260 17.45 0.89 -19.55
N ARG A 261 17.49 2.22 -19.63
CA ARG A 261 18.41 2.94 -20.54
C ARG A 261 19.88 2.92 -20.10
N GLN A 262 20.12 2.75 -18.80
CA GLN A 262 21.46 2.89 -18.21
C GLN A 262 22.08 1.54 -17.80
N VAL A 263 21.28 0.48 -17.69
CA VAL A 263 21.76 -0.83 -17.25
C VAL A 263 21.50 -1.90 -18.30
N GLU A 264 22.59 -2.55 -18.74
CA GLU A 264 22.49 -3.72 -19.59
C GLU A 264 21.87 -4.90 -18.83
N ASN A 265 20.84 -5.51 -19.42
CA ASN A 265 20.15 -6.65 -18.82
C ASN A 265 20.82 -7.97 -19.21
N VAL A 266 21.93 -8.27 -18.55
CA VAL A 266 22.68 -9.52 -18.80
C VAL A 266 22.07 -10.68 -18.03
N VAL A 267 22.22 -11.90 -18.58
CA VAL A 267 21.87 -13.15 -17.89
C VAL A 267 22.90 -13.40 -16.80
N LEU A 268 22.45 -13.52 -15.56
CA LEU A 268 23.30 -13.81 -14.40
C LEU A 268 23.48 -15.31 -14.19
N ASP A 269 22.42 -16.08 -14.42
CA ASP A 269 22.42 -17.53 -14.33
C ASP A 269 21.65 -18.15 -15.50
N ALA A 270 22.38 -18.80 -16.38
CA ALA A 270 21.81 -19.42 -17.58
C ALA A 270 20.89 -20.62 -17.24
N ALA A 271 21.04 -21.26 -16.09
CA ALA A 271 20.25 -22.41 -15.68
C ALA A 271 18.86 -21.99 -15.19
N SER A 272 18.77 -20.89 -14.45
CA SER A 272 17.51 -20.34 -13.94
C SER A 272 16.88 -19.27 -14.84
N GLY A 273 17.63 -18.74 -15.82
CA GLY A 273 17.18 -17.66 -16.70
C GLY A 273 17.06 -16.31 -15.97
N VAL A 274 17.75 -16.13 -14.84
CA VAL A 274 17.72 -14.89 -14.05
C VAL A 274 18.56 -13.81 -14.76
N HIS A 275 17.95 -12.67 -14.99
CA HIS A 275 18.59 -11.49 -15.56
C HIS A 275 18.92 -10.45 -14.48
N LEU A 276 19.91 -9.58 -14.76
CA LEU A 276 20.35 -8.55 -13.83
C LEU A 276 19.21 -7.60 -13.40
N LEU A 277 18.34 -7.19 -14.32
CA LEU A 277 17.21 -6.32 -14.00
C LEU A 277 16.11 -7.02 -13.17
N ASP A 278 16.16 -8.35 -13.06
CA ASP A 278 15.24 -9.13 -12.21
C ASP A 278 15.68 -9.16 -10.73
N THR A 279 16.81 -8.57 -10.42
CA THR A 279 17.43 -8.63 -9.10
C THR A 279 17.76 -7.24 -8.55
N PRO A 280 17.86 -7.08 -7.21
CA PRO A 280 18.36 -5.84 -6.59
C PRO A 280 19.79 -5.46 -7.00
N MET A 281 20.57 -6.40 -7.56
CA MET A 281 21.96 -6.16 -7.97
C MET A 281 22.10 -5.19 -9.15
N ALA A 282 21.02 -4.90 -9.89
CA ALA A 282 21.01 -3.84 -10.90
C ALA A 282 21.16 -2.44 -10.32
N ILE A 283 20.76 -2.24 -9.05
CA ILE A 283 20.71 -0.94 -8.39
C ILE A 283 22.09 -0.28 -8.25
N PRO A 284 23.14 -0.94 -7.72
CA PRO A 284 24.48 -0.35 -7.65
C PRO A 284 25.05 0.01 -9.02
N LYS A 285 24.83 -0.84 -10.06
CA LYS A 285 25.28 -0.56 -11.43
C LYS A 285 24.60 0.70 -11.98
N PHE A 286 23.30 0.82 -11.78
CA PHE A 286 22.56 2.03 -12.16
C PHE A 286 23.10 3.26 -11.44
N ALA A 287 23.31 3.12 -10.12
CA ALA A 287 23.85 4.19 -9.29
C ALA A 287 25.20 4.71 -9.80
N GLU A 288 26.13 3.82 -10.04
CA GLU A 288 27.47 4.16 -10.56
C GLU A 288 27.41 4.76 -11.98
N GLN A 289 26.56 4.22 -12.84
CA GLN A 289 26.41 4.70 -14.22
C GLN A 289 25.90 6.15 -14.28
N VAL A 290 24.97 6.53 -13.39
CA VAL A 290 24.32 7.85 -13.41
C VAL A 290 25.12 8.92 -12.64
N MET A 291 25.68 8.59 -11.49
CA MET A 291 26.33 9.55 -10.58
C MET A 291 27.76 9.16 -10.17
N GLY A 292 28.35 8.13 -10.81
CA GLY A 292 29.68 7.65 -10.45
C GLY A 292 29.75 7.17 -9.01
N GLN A 293 30.88 7.41 -8.33
CA GLN A 293 31.11 6.91 -6.95
C GLN A 293 30.13 7.41 -5.89
N ILE A 294 29.44 8.55 -6.11
CA ILE A 294 28.45 9.09 -5.17
C ILE A 294 27.09 8.39 -5.35
N GLY A 295 26.86 7.78 -6.52
CA GLY A 295 25.59 7.17 -6.86
C GLY A 295 25.09 6.14 -5.85
N PRO A 296 25.88 5.13 -5.45
CA PRO A 296 25.47 4.14 -4.46
C PRO A 296 25.07 4.75 -3.11
N LEU A 297 25.84 5.75 -2.63
CA LEU A 297 25.48 6.46 -1.39
C LEU A 297 24.13 7.18 -1.52
N TRP A 298 23.93 7.92 -2.62
CA TRP A 298 22.69 8.65 -2.87
C TRP A 298 21.48 7.73 -2.94
N LEU A 299 21.57 6.69 -3.77
CA LEU A 299 20.48 5.78 -4.01
C LEU A 299 20.20 4.86 -2.81
N GLY A 300 21.25 4.42 -2.11
CA GLY A 300 21.15 3.65 -0.87
C GLY A 300 20.40 4.40 0.23
N ILE A 301 20.66 5.71 0.42
CA ILE A 301 19.88 6.56 1.34
C ILE A 301 18.40 6.64 0.87
N GLY A 302 18.15 6.75 -0.43
CA GLY A 302 16.79 6.73 -0.97
C GLY A 302 16.04 5.44 -0.64
N PHE A 303 16.70 4.29 -0.73
CA PHE A 303 16.10 3.00 -0.35
C PHE A 303 15.92 2.82 1.15
N LEU A 304 16.82 3.36 1.98
CA LEU A 304 16.57 3.42 3.42
C LEU A 304 15.29 4.20 3.73
N PHE A 305 15.07 5.32 3.06
CA PHE A 305 13.83 6.10 3.23
C PHE A 305 12.61 5.35 2.70
N ALA A 306 12.72 4.62 1.57
CA ALA A 306 11.63 3.84 0.99
C ALA A 306 11.13 2.77 1.97
N GLY A 307 12.02 1.89 2.43
CA GLY A 307 11.69 0.85 3.39
C GLY A 307 11.12 1.40 4.69
N ALA A 308 11.74 2.47 5.22
CA ALA A 308 11.28 3.12 6.43
C ALA A 308 9.88 3.74 6.29
N ALA A 309 9.58 4.45 5.19
CA ALA A 309 8.28 5.07 4.94
C ALA A 309 7.17 4.03 4.81
N THR A 310 7.39 3.00 3.99
CA THR A 310 6.39 1.95 3.77
C THR A 310 6.07 1.21 5.06
N ILE A 311 7.09 0.78 5.80
CA ILE A 311 6.90 0.07 7.07
C ILE A 311 6.23 0.99 8.10
N ASN A 312 6.59 2.28 8.18
CA ASN A 312 5.94 3.24 9.06
C ASN A 312 4.45 3.38 8.75
N THR A 313 4.05 3.46 7.48
CA THR A 313 2.64 3.52 7.07
C THR A 313 1.89 2.22 7.35
N LEU A 314 2.51 1.04 7.13
CA LEU A 314 1.92 -0.26 7.49
C LEU A 314 1.64 -0.33 9.00
N MET A 315 2.59 0.10 9.84
CA MET A 315 2.44 0.15 11.30
C MET A 315 1.42 1.19 11.77
N ALA A 316 1.06 2.17 10.94
CA ALA A 316 -0.03 3.10 11.22
C ALA A 316 -1.40 2.56 10.80
N GLY A 317 -1.51 1.98 9.61
CA GLY A 317 -2.79 1.58 9.00
C GLY A 317 -3.34 0.26 9.52
N VAL A 318 -2.54 -0.81 9.45
CA VAL A 318 -2.99 -2.17 9.81
C VAL A 318 -3.52 -2.24 11.24
N PRO A 319 -2.83 -1.72 12.28
CA PRO A 319 -3.34 -1.76 13.65
C PRO A 319 -4.66 -1.01 13.84
N ARG A 320 -4.85 0.13 13.15
CA ARG A 320 -6.09 0.91 13.24
C ARG A 320 -7.29 0.16 12.68
N ILE A 321 -7.11 -0.50 11.54
CA ILE A 321 -8.17 -1.34 10.95
C ILE A 321 -8.53 -2.51 11.87
N LEU A 322 -7.55 -3.22 12.42
CA LEU A 322 -7.81 -4.31 13.36
C LEU A 322 -8.55 -3.80 14.60
N TYR A 323 -8.16 -2.65 15.11
CA TYR A 323 -8.87 -1.99 16.22
C TYR A 323 -10.31 -1.63 15.83
N GLY A 324 -10.54 -1.00 14.69
CA GLY A 324 -11.88 -0.65 14.20
C GLY A 324 -12.79 -1.87 14.03
N MET A 325 -12.26 -2.97 13.47
CA MET A 325 -12.97 -4.25 13.40
C MET A 325 -13.33 -4.79 14.78
N ALA A 326 -12.42 -4.67 15.75
CA ALA A 326 -12.66 -5.15 17.11
C ALA A 326 -13.72 -4.30 17.84
N VAL A 327 -13.74 -2.99 17.62
CA VAL A 327 -14.76 -2.07 18.16
C VAL A 327 -16.17 -2.44 17.66
N ASP A 328 -16.31 -2.85 16.39
CA ASP A 328 -17.60 -3.38 15.89
C ASP A 328 -17.87 -4.84 16.32
N GLY A 329 -16.91 -5.47 17.00
CA GLY A 329 -17.02 -6.85 17.49
C GLY A 329 -16.68 -7.90 16.45
N ALA A 330 -16.09 -7.55 15.29
CA ALA A 330 -15.65 -8.48 14.26
C ALA A 330 -14.38 -9.27 14.65
N LEU A 331 -13.66 -8.78 15.65
CA LEU A 331 -12.50 -9.41 16.27
C LEU A 331 -12.69 -9.55 17.79
N PRO A 332 -11.89 -10.39 18.48
CA PRO A 332 -11.95 -10.51 19.94
C PRO A 332 -11.75 -9.18 20.66
N LYS A 333 -12.47 -8.96 21.77
CA LYS A 333 -12.44 -7.71 22.55
C LYS A 333 -11.05 -7.29 23.03
N VAL A 334 -10.09 -8.20 23.17
CA VAL A 334 -8.72 -7.88 23.57
C VAL A 334 -8.05 -6.89 22.61
N PHE A 335 -8.44 -6.87 21.34
CA PHE A 335 -7.94 -5.93 20.33
C PHE A 335 -8.50 -4.49 20.49
N THR A 336 -9.48 -4.27 21.36
CA THR A 336 -9.99 -2.91 21.69
C THR A 336 -9.16 -2.20 22.77
N TYR A 337 -8.12 -2.84 23.31
CA TYR A 337 -7.26 -2.22 24.30
C TYR A 337 -6.43 -1.08 23.71
N LEU A 338 -6.56 0.10 24.28
CA LEU A 338 -5.76 1.28 23.95
C LEU A 338 -4.77 1.59 25.06
N HIS A 339 -3.57 2.01 24.69
CA HIS A 339 -2.58 2.48 25.65
C HIS A 339 -3.12 3.68 26.46
N PRO A 340 -3.02 3.71 27.81
CA PRO A 340 -3.68 4.74 28.63
C PRO A 340 -3.27 6.17 28.26
N ARG A 341 -1.99 6.41 27.94
CA ARG A 341 -1.43 7.73 27.64
C ARG A 341 -1.54 8.10 26.17
N PHE A 342 -1.13 7.20 25.26
CA PHE A 342 -0.99 7.51 23.84
C PHE A 342 -2.24 7.16 23.01
N LYS A 343 -3.22 6.47 23.64
CA LYS A 343 -4.47 6.05 22.98
C LYS A 343 -4.26 5.22 21.71
N THR A 344 -3.17 4.46 21.64
CA THR A 344 -2.78 3.61 20.52
C THR A 344 -3.13 2.13 20.79
N PRO A 345 -3.51 1.33 19.78
CA PRO A 345 -3.91 -0.06 19.94
C PRO A 345 -2.69 -0.98 19.99
N LEU A 346 -2.02 -1.10 21.14
CA LEU A 346 -0.74 -1.79 21.30
C LEU A 346 -0.76 -3.25 20.84
N LEU A 347 -1.83 -3.99 21.17
CA LEU A 347 -1.91 -5.41 20.74
C LEU A 347 -2.01 -5.52 19.22
N CYS A 348 -2.76 -4.62 18.58
CA CYS A 348 -2.85 -4.59 17.12
C CYS A 348 -1.49 -4.24 16.49
N ILE A 349 -0.73 -3.30 17.09
CA ILE A 349 0.63 -2.95 16.65
C ILE A 349 1.55 -4.17 16.78
N LEU A 350 1.50 -4.87 17.92
CA LEU A 350 2.31 -6.07 18.14
C LEU A 350 2.02 -7.15 17.09
N VAL A 351 0.75 -7.42 16.80
CA VAL A 351 0.34 -8.38 15.77
C VAL A 351 0.86 -7.96 14.40
N ALA A 352 0.71 -6.67 14.05
CA ALA A 352 1.24 -6.13 12.79
C ALA A 352 2.77 -6.25 12.68
N MET A 353 3.51 -6.12 13.78
CA MET A 353 4.95 -6.35 13.80
C MET A 353 5.33 -7.82 13.65
N LEU A 354 4.63 -8.71 14.36
CA LEU A 354 4.97 -10.14 14.40
C LEU A 354 4.74 -10.83 13.06
N ILE A 355 3.69 -10.49 12.34
CA ILE A 355 3.32 -11.16 11.08
C ILE A 355 4.48 -11.11 10.06
N PRO A 356 4.95 -9.96 9.59
CA PRO A 356 6.00 -9.92 8.58
C PRO A 356 7.36 -10.39 9.12
N CYS A 357 7.66 -10.15 10.41
CA CYS A 357 8.91 -10.60 11.00
C CYS A 357 9.00 -12.13 11.08
N LEU A 358 7.95 -12.80 11.56
CA LEU A 358 7.94 -14.26 11.67
C LEU A 358 7.93 -14.93 10.30
N HIS A 359 7.23 -14.35 9.32
CA HIS A 359 7.20 -14.90 7.98
C HIS A 359 8.52 -14.66 7.24
N ALA A 360 9.16 -13.48 7.39
CA ALA A 360 10.50 -13.22 6.87
C ALA A 360 11.54 -14.15 7.49
N LEU A 361 11.43 -14.42 8.80
CA LEU A 361 12.30 -15.39 9.50
C LEU A 361 12.07 -16.82 8.98
N TYR A 362 10.81 -17.21 8.74
CA TYR A 362 10.48 -18.51 8.15
C TYR A 362 11.08 -18.69 6.75
N LEU A 363 11.07 -17.64 5.94
CA LEU A 363 11.68 -17.63 4.60
C LEU A 363 13.22 -17.50 4.64
N GLY A 364 13.80 -17.22 5.80
CA GLY A 364 15.25 -16.99 5.94
C GLY A 364 15.77 -15.82 5.12
N GLY A 365 14.92 -14.83 4.82
CA GLY A 365 15.27 -13.68 3.99
C GLY A 365 15.44 -14.00 2.50
N ASN A 366 15.01 -15.18 2.04
CA ASN A 366 15.12 -15.56 0.63
C ASN A 366 14.32 -14.62 -0.28
N THR A 367 14.97 -14.11 -1.32
CA THR A 367 14.40 -13.18 -2.30
C THR A 367 13.81 -13.86 -3.54
N ASP A 368 14.08 -15.15 -3.78
CA ASP A 368 13.70 -15.85 -5.02
C ASP A 368 12.17 -15.86 -5.25
N ASN A 369 11.40 -15.91 -4.16
CA ASN A 369 9.94 -15.97 -4.21
C ASN A 369 9.24 -14.63 -3.96
N ILE A 370 9.97 -13.53 -3.90
CA ILE A 370 9.39 -12.19 -3.59
C ILE A 370 8.29 -11.83 -4.58
N MET A 371 8.48 -12.08 -5.88
CA MET A 371 7.48 -11.76 -6.89
C MET A 371 6.20 -12.58 -6.70
N HIS A 372 6.27 -13.85 -6.28
CA HIS A 372 5.09 -14.64 -5.95
C HIS A 372 4.30 -14.04 -4.78
N LEU A 373 5.00 -13.59 -3.73
CA LEU A 373 4.38 -12.88 -2.59
C LEU A 373 3.69 -11.59 -3.04
N VAL A 374 4.38 -10.80 -3.86
CA VAL A 374 3.87 -9.54 -4.43
C VAL A 374 2.58 -9.78 -5.22
N LEU A 375 2.57 -10.75 -6.14
CA LEU A 375 1.41 -11.04 -6.98
C LEU A 375 0.25 -11.67 -6.19
N ALA A 376 0.54 -12.49 -5.18
CA ALA A 376 -0.48 -13.00 -4.26
C ALA A 376 -1.10 -11.85 -3.43
N ALA A 377 -0.32 -10.85 -3.04
CA ALA A 377 -0.84 -9.64 -2.40
C ALA A 377 -1.76 -8.84 -3.33
N VAL A 378 -1.42 -8.71 -4.62
CA VAL A 378 -2.30 -8.08 -5.63
C VAL A 378 -3.65 -8.77 -5.69
N CYS A 379 -3.70 -10.10 -5.70
CA CYS A 379 -4.96 -10.85 -5.65
C CYS A 379 -5.77 -10.51 -4.39
N ALA A 380 -5.10 -10.42 -3.24
CA ALA A 380 -5.74 -10.11 -1.96
C ALA A 380 -6.31 -8.67 -1.91
N TRP A 381 -5.55 -7.68 -2.39
CA TRP A 381 -6.04 -6.30 -2.56
C TRP A 381 -7.20 -6.23 -3.56
N SER A 382 -7.04 -6.85 -4.72
CA SER A 382 -8.02 -6.87 -5.81
C SER A 382 -9.37 -7.39 -5.35
N PHE A 383 -9.39 -8.47 -4.57
CA PHE A 383 -10.62 -9.01 -3.99
C PHE A 383 -11.33 -7.98 -3.10
N ALA A 384 -10.62 -7.32 -2.20
CA ALA A 384 -11.20 -6.31 -1.32
C ALA A 384 -11.66 -5.05 -2.10
N TYR A 385 -10.90 -4.63 -3.11
CA TYR A 385 -11.25 -3.48 -3.95
C TYR A 385 -12.57 -3.71 -4.71
N LEU A 386 -12.79 -4.93 -5.22
CA LEU A 386 -14.07 -5.30 -5.82
C LEU A 386 -15.22 -5.20 -4.80
N LEU A 387 -15.01 -5.69 -3.57
CA LEU A 387 -16.03 -5.60 -2.52
C LEU A 387 -16.36 -4.15 -2.14
N VAL A 388 -15.34 -3.28 -2.04
CA VAL A 388 -15.54 -1.84 -1.79
C VAL A 388 -16.32 -1.20 -2.95
N THR A 389 -15.98 -1.53 -4.19
CA THR A 389 -16.67 -1.02 -5.38
C THR A 389 -18.13 -1.42 -5.38
N ILE A 390 -18.44 -2.70 -5.13
CA ILE A 390 -19.82 -3.19 -5.02
C ILE A 390 -20.55 -2.48 -3.87
N SER A 391 -19.87 -2.25 -2.75
CA SER A 391 -20.44 -1.58 -1.58
C SER A 391 -20.82 -0.12 -1.88
N VAL A 392 -19.95 0.63 -2.55
CA VAL A 392 -20.23 2.02 -2.94
C VAL A 392 -21.40 2.09 -3.93
N VAL A 393 -21.45 1.19 -4.92
CA VAL A 393 -22.56 1.10 -5.86
C VAL A 393 -23.85 0.77 -5.10
N SER A 394 -23.81 -0.22 -4.20
CA SER A 394 -24.94 -0.60 -3.35
C SER A 394 -25.45 0.58 -2.49
N LEU A 395 -24.54 1.33 -1.85
CA LEU A 395 -24.89 2.52 -1.06
C LEU A 395 -25.45 3.66 -1.91
N ARG A 396 -24.98 3.83 -3.14
CA ARG A 396 -25.55 4.83 -4.06
C ARG A 396 -26.98 4.53 -4.44
N ILE A 397 -27.30 3.26 -4.65
CA ILE A 397 -28.64 2.81 -5.05
C ILE A 397 -29.59 2.80 -3.86
N ARG A 398 -29.18 2.23 -2.72
CA ARG A 398 -30.06 2.06 -1.55
C ARG A 398 -30.20 3.30 -0.67
N ARG A 399 -29.17 4.13 -0.64
CA ARG A 399 -29.08 5.32 0.23
C ARG A 399 -28.59 6.55 -0.55
N PRO A 400 -29.38 7.03 -1.52
CA PRO A 400 -29.07 8.24 -2.31
C PRO A 400 -29.07 9.52 -1.44
N ASP A 401 -29.74 9.47 -0.30
CA ASP A 401 -29.91 10.53 0.69
C ASP A 401 -28.65 10.86 1.50
N LEU A 402 -27.69 9.92 1.56
CA LEU A 402 -26.48 10.13 2.37
C LEU A 402 -25.67 11.32 1.88
N PRO A 403 -25.16 12.17 2.81
CA PRO A 403 -24.27 13.26 2.46
C PRO A 403 -22.94 12.71 1.94
N ARG A 404 -22.48 13.26 0.81
CA ARG A 404 -21.21 12.92 0.17
C ARG A 404 -20.42 14.18 -0.09
N ALA A 405 -19.36 14.41 0.69
CA ALA A 405 -18.46 15.54 0.45
C ALA A 405 -17.64 15.37 -0.83
N TYR A 406 -17.41 14.12 -1.24
CA TYR A 406 -16.86 13.75 -2.52
C TYR A 406 -17.79 12.74 -3.21
N ARG A 407 -18.03 12.95 -4.51
CA ARG A 407 -18.77 12.00 -5.37
C ARG A 407 -17.88 11.58 -6.51
N SER A 408 -17.72 10.27 -6.71
CA SER A 408 -17.01 9.73 -7.87
C SER A 408 -17.62 10.30 -9.15
N PRO A 409 -16.81 10.96 -10.01
CA PRO A 409 -17.31 11.56 -11.24
C PRO A 409 -17.76 10.48 -12.22
N TRP A 410 -18.66 10.84 -13.14
CA TRP A 410 -19.15 9.96 -14.21
C TRP A 410 -19.67 8.58 -13.75
N PHE A 411 -20.18 8.50 -12.53
CA PHE A 411 -20.74 7.24 -12.02
C PHE A 411 -21.75 6.63 -13.02
N PRO A 412 -21.71 5.31 -13.33
CA PRO A 412 -20.85 4.27 -12.73
C PRO A 412 -19.54 3.96 -13.51
N LEU A 413 -19.11 4.81 -14.43
CA LEU A 413 -17.99 4.52 -15.32
C LEU A 413 -16.67 4.17 -14.58
N PRO A 414 -16.19 4.92 -13.56
CA PRO A 414 -14.97 4.56 -12.84
C PRO A 414 -15.10 3.19 -12.16
N GLN A 415 -16.26 2.87 -11.59
CA GLN A 415 -16.52 1.59 -10.93
C GLN A 415 -16.48 0.42 -11.93
N ILE A 416 -16.99 0.62 -13.13
CA ILE A 416 -16.94 -0.38 -14.21
C ILE A 416 -15.49 -0.55 -14.69
N VAL A 417 -14.78 0.54 -14.98
CA VAL A 417 -13.39 0.52 -15.46
C VAL A 417 -12.49 -0.18 -14.45
N SER A 418 -12.56 0.21 -13.16
CA SER A 418 -11.75 -0.42 -12.12
C SER A 418 -12.10 -1.89 -11.93
N SER A 419 -13.39 -2.26 -11.90
CA SER A 419 -13.80 -3.66 -11.70
C SER A 419 -13.38 -4.57 -12.84
N ILE A 420 -13.58 -4.15 -14.09
CA ILE A 420 -13.16 -4.93 -15.26
C ILE A 420 -11.64 -5.07 -15.28
N GLY A 421 -10.93 -3.96 -15.06
CA GLY A 421 -9.48 -3.97 -15.02
C GLY A 421 -8.91 -4.85 -13.91
N ILE A 422 -9.47 -4.78 -12.69
CA ILE A 422 -9.08 -5.64 -11.56
C ILE A 422 -9.32 -7.12 -11.89
N LEU A 423 -10.46 -7.47 -12.46
CA LEU A 423 -10.76 -8.85 -12.84
C LEU A 423 -9.82 -9.37 -13.92
N LEU A 424 -9.54 -8.55 -14.94
CA LEU A 424 -8.55 -8.90 -15.97
C LEU A 424 -7.13 -9.01 -15.38
N GLY A 425 -6.73 -8.06 -14.53
CA GLY A 425 -5.44 -8.11 -13.83
C GLY A 425 -5.28 -9.33 -12.95
N MET A 426 -6.33 -9.77 -12.25
CA MET A 426 -6.33 -11.02 -11.49
C MET A 426 -6.27 -12.25 -12.41
N TRP A 427 -6.97 -12.25 -13.54
CA TRP A 427 -6.98 -13.38 -14.48
C TRP A 427 -5.63 -13.59 -15.16
N PHE A 428 -4.97 -12.50 -15.54
CA PHE A 428 -3.66 -12.49 -16.19
C PHE A 428 -2.52 -12.15 -15.23
N ILE A 429 -2.65 -12.46 -13.93
CA ILE A 429 -1.71 -12.04 -12.88
C ILE A 429 -0.30 -12.59 -13.06
N THR A 430 -0.16 -13.68 -13.80
CA THR A 430 1.07 -14.46 -13.89
C THR A 430 1.93 -13.99 -15.06
N PRO A 431 3.11 -13.39 -14.81
CA PRO A 431 4.06 -13.06 -15.86
C PRO A 431 4.56 -14.31 -16.59
N PRO A 432 5.10 -14.15 -17.81
CA PRO A 432 5.71 -15.26 -18.54
C PRO A 432 6.80 -15.97 -17.70
N GLY A 433 6.77 -17.30 -17.72
CA GLY A 433 7.76 -18.12 -16.98
C GLY A 433 7.39 -18.47 -15.54
N MET A 434 6.35 -17.86 -14.96
CA MET A 434 5.88 -18.20 -13.61
C MET A 434 4.75 -19.22 -13.64
N ASN A 435 4.66 -20.05 -12.56
CA ASN A 435 3.56 -20.99 -12.39
C ASN A 435 2.38 -20.31 -11.66
N PRO A 436 1.16 -20.26 -12.26
CA PRO A 436 -0.01 -19.64 -11.64
C PRO A 436 -0.37 -20.22 -10.25
N ALA A 437 -0.08 -21.50 -10.03
CA ALA A 437 -0.40 -22.16 -8.77
C ALA A 437 0.35 -21.55 -7.59
N ASP A 438 1.58 -21.05 -7.79
CA ASP A 438 2.41 -20.47 -6.74
C ASP A 438 1.86 -19.13 -6.24
N ILE A 439 0.96 -18.51 -7.00
CA ILE A 439 0.27 -17.27 -6.68
C ILE A 439 -1.13 -17.55 -6.12
N TYR A 440 -1.94 -18.33 -6.87
CA TYR A 440 -3.36 -18.50 -6.52
C TYR A 440 -3.59 -19.45 -5.35
N VAL A 441 -2.73 -20.48 -5.15
CA VAL A 441 -2.95 -21.46 -4.08
C VAL A 441 -2.75 -20.81 -2.70
N PRO A 442 -1.61 -20.14 -2.39
CA PRO A 442 -1.46 -19.49 -1.09
C PRO A 442 -2.51 -18.40 -0.84
N PHE A 443 -2.84 -17.59 -1.86
CA PHE A 443 -3.92 -16.62 -1.77
C PHE A 443 -5.27 -17.28 -1.45
N GLY A 444 -5.64 -18.31 -2.20
CA GLY A 444 -6.92 -19.02 -2.05
C GLY A 444 -7.08 -19.71 -0.71
N VAL A 445 -6.01 -20.33 -0.20
CA VAL A 445 -5.99 -20.97 1.12
C VAL A 445 -6.21 -19.92 2.22
N MET A 446 -5.50 -18.79 2.16
CA MET A 446 -5.65 -17.75 3.17
C MET A 446 -7.02 -17.06 3.08
N LEU A 447 -7.52 -16.78 1.86
CA LEU A 447 -8.85 -16.22 1.67
C LEU A 447 -9.95 -17.18 2.19
N GLY A 448 -9.83 -18.47 1.91
CA GLY A 448 -10.71 -19.50 2.45
C GLY A 448 -10.70 -19.54 3.98
N GLY A 449 -9.53 -19.41 4.59
CA GLY A 449 -9.38 -19.31 6.05
C GLY A 449 -10.08 -18.08 6.64
N THR A 450 -9.91 -16.89 6.01
CA THR A 450 -10.61 -15.67 6.48
C THR A 450 -12.13 -15.76 6.26
N ALA A 451 -12.60 -16.39 5.19
CA ALA A 451 -14.02 -16.62 4.94
C ALA A 451 -14.63 -17.60 5.97
N ALA A 452 -13.91 -18.70 6.27
CA ALA A 452 -14.33 -19.63 7.31
C ALA A 452 -14.39 -18.97 8.69
N TYR A 453 -13.38 -18.16 9.04
CA TYR A 453 -13.41 -17.33 10.25
C TYR A 453 -14.61 -16.39 10.26
N ALA A 454 -14.87 -15.67 9.19
CA ALA A 454 -15.98 -14.72 9.08
C ALA A 454 -17.35 -15.40 9.31
N LEU A 455 -17.57 -16.58 8.71
CA LEU A 455 -18.78 -17.36 8.92
C LEU A 455 -18.89 -17.86 10.37
N PHE A 456 -17.84 -18.49 10.88
CA PHE A 456 -17.81 -18.95 12.26
C PHE A 456 -18.09 -17.82 13.25
N TRP A 457 -17.37 -16.71 13.10
CA TRP A 457 -17.46 -15.59 14.02
C TRP A 457 -18.86 -14.93 14.01
N THR A 458 -19.42 -14.71 12.83
CA THR A 458 -20.73 -14.07 12.69
C THR A 458 -21.87 -14.97 13.13
N LEU A 459 -21.85 -16.26 12.78
CA LEU A 459 -22.94 -17.19 13.07
C LEU A 459 -22.88 -17.74 14.50
N VAL A 460 -21.68 -18.09 14.99
CA VAL A 460 -21.51 -18.80 16.27
C VAL A 460 -21.25 -17.80 17.42
N VAL A 461 -20.34 -16.86 17.23
CA VAL A 461 -19.92 -15.93 18.30
C VAL A 461 -20.88 -14.75 18.42
N GLN A 462 -21.14 -14.04 17.31
CA GLN A 462 -22.00 -12.86 17.32
C GLN A 462 -23.49 -13.20 17.18
N LYS A 463 -23.83 -14.36 16.63
CA LYS A 463 -25.21 -14.82 16.37
C LYS A 463 -26.03 -13.79 15.57
N VAL A 464 -25.43 -13.21 14.54
CA VAL A 464 -26.05 -12.23 13.64
C VAL A 464 -26.12 -12.75 12.22
N ASN A 465 -27.01 -12.18 11.41
CA ASN A 465 -27.07 -12.49 9.99
C ASN A 465 -25.80 -11.93 9.29
N PRO A 466 -24.93 -12.80 8.71
CA PRO A 466 -23.66 -12.40 8.11
C PRO A 466 -23.81 -11.53 6.86
N PHE A 467 -24.96 -11.58 6.19
CA PHE A 467 -25.21 -10.89 4.92
C PHE A 467 -26.11 -9.65 5.07
N LYS A 468 -26.50 -9.30 6.31
CA LYS A 468 -27.31 -8.10 6.55
C LYS A 468 -26.38 -6.87 6.65
N PRO A 469 -26.54 -5.87 5.75
CA PRO A 469 -25.79 -4.64 5.83
C PRO A 469 -26.06 -3.87 7.13
N ALA A 470 -25.03 -3.26 7.69
CA ALA A 470 -25.13 -2.38 8.84
C ALA A 470 -25.72 -1.01 8.45
N SER A 471 -26.36 -0.33 9.41
CA SER A 471 -26.76 1.07 9.24
C SER A 471 -25.54 1.98 9.26
N VAL A 472 -25.47 2.94 8.33
CA VAL A 472 -24.42 3.97 8.30
C VAL A 472 -24.46 4.81 9.57
N GLU A 473 -25.67 5.11 10.06
CA GLU A 473 -25.91 5.89 11.27
C GLU A 473 -25.37 5.19 12.52
N ASP A 474 -25.59 3.86 12.62
CA ASP A 474 -25.11 3.07 13.76
C ASP A 474 -23.58 2.99 13.77
N VAL A 475 -22.95 2.82 12.60
CA VAL A 475 -21.50 2.79 12.47
C VAL A 475 -20.88 4.12 12.89
N LEU A 476 -21.42 5.24 12.38
CA LEU A 476 -20.97 6.59 12.77
C LEU A 476 -21.20 6.88 14.27
N ALA A 477 -22.35 6.44 14.81
CA ALA A 477 -22.65 6.62 16.25
C ALA A 477 -21.64 5.87 17.13
N LYS A 478 -21.24 4.65 16.75
CA LYS A 478 -20.20 3.88 17.44
C LYS A 478 -18.85 4.58 17.40
N GLU A 479 -18.42 5.04 16.22
CA GLU A 479 -17.16 5.76 16.05
C GLU A 479 -17.10 6.98 16.98
N PHE A 480 -18.17 7.80 17.02
CA PHE A 480 -18.24 8.99 17.87
C PHE A 480 -18.27 8.68 19.38
N SER A 481 -18.76 7.50 19.78
CA SER A 481 -18.80 7.09 21.19
C SER A 481 -17.49 6.53 21.72
N HIS A 482 -16.63 6.00 20.85
CA HIS A 482 -15.38 5.34 21.23
C HIS A 482 -14.15 6.25 21.13
N GLN A 483 -14.27 7.43 20.49
CA GLN A 483 -13.18 8.40 20.50
C GLN A 483 -13.15 9.07 21.88
N PRO A 484 -12.05 8.93 22.66
CA PRO A 484 -11.89 9.68 23.88
C PRO A 484 -11.94 11.18 23.53
N GLU A 485 -12.66 11.99 24.33
CA GLU A 485 -12.46 13.43 24.32
C GLU A 485 -10.96 13.66 24.37
N GLN A 486 -10.39 14.18 23.28
CA GLN A 486 -8.98 14.57 23.29
C GLN A 486 -8.89 15.63 24.37
N ALA A 487 -8.21 15.29 25.47
CA ALA A 487 -7.89 16.25 26.49
C ALA A 487 -7.28 17.46 25.79
N ASP A 488 -7.76 18.62 26.16
CA ASP A 488 -7.26 19.93 25.74
C ASP A 488 -5.81 20.03 26.27
N ASP A 489 -4.91 19.29 25.59
CA ASP A 489 -3.49 19.31 25.89
C ASP A 489 -3.02 20.68 25.45
N GLY A 490 -2.69 21.56 26.41
CA GLY A 490 -2.24 22.94 26.32
C GLY A 490 -1.13 23.25 25.30
N TYR A 491 -1.13 22.58 24.16
CA TYR A 491 -0.26 22.78 23.01
C TYR A 491 -0.77 23.87 22.05
N SER A 492 -2.03 24.31 22.19
CA SER A 492 -2.57 25.45 21.44
C SER A 492 -1.90 26.77 21.83
N ASP A 493 -1.35 26.88 23.06
CA ASP A 493 -0.68 28.10 23.53
C ASP A 493 0.76 28.26 23.03
N PHE A 494 1.41 27.18 22.56
CA PHE A 494 2.78 27.28 22.04
C PHE A 494 2.85 27.70 20.56
N ALA A 495 1.84 27.34 19.76
CA ALA A 495 1.77 27.71 18.35
C ALA A 495 1.29 29.15 18.12
N ALA A 496 0.57 29.76 19.08
CA ALA A 496 0.10 31.13 19.01
C ALA A 496 1.14 32.18 19.44
N LYS A 497 2.28 31.75 20.00
CA LYS A 497 3.36 32.65 20.45
C LYS A 497 4.57 32.75 19.54
N THR A 498 4.53 32.09 18.35
CA THR A 498 5.62 32.07 17.37
C THR A 498 5.16 32.41 15.94
N VAL A 499 4.23 33.36 15.81
CA VAL A 499 3.98 34.06 14.53
C VAL A 499 4.20 35.55 14.76
#